data_91a39047e30b51206efcaabcf05725db
#
_entry.id   91a39047e30b51206efcaabcf05725db
#
_cell.length_a   1.000
_cell.length_b   1.000
_cell.length_c   1.000
_cell.angle_alpha   90.00
_cell.angle_beta   90.00
_cell.angle_gamma   90.00
#
_symmetry.space_group_name_H-M   'P 1'
#
loop_
_entity.id
_entity.type
_entity.pdbx_description
1 polymer ?
#
loop_
_entity_poly.entity_id
_entity_poly.type
_entity_poly.pdbx_seq_one_letter_code
_entity_poly.pdbx_strand_id
1 'polypeptide(L)'
;MSIGTTIKRMRRERNITQEQLADYLGISTGAVSQWECDRTAPDIMQLPLLANIFDVSTDEILEVGGQKKEEVILNFLRRYDELSNKGELLSRFDLTKEVYRKYPNDYRVVEKYIVELFNDPNHPNEPIGEEVHKDELYKLCENVLTYCTTQRIRYTAMDILSVLYVNAGLMDQAKALCEQFPESIFDTVSEQYELMYARCDGERYVEFIKKNLRYTTEHLINKIRNFGTFVAKGTEEKICAYKKALALINLIYDDSDYGFACYHIGHINCLLAKLYHASNDIPNAVLHLERGLHFSKAYDELPREVTHTSFLLKGELEDLSEVATTTPMNRVAYEIGEFHKTLSGKDSEKAYEDILHKYAPYAKNIDN
;
A
#
# COMPACT_ATOMS: atom_id res chain seq x y z
N MET A 1 -25.08 16.61 14.50
CA MET A 1 -25.99 16.49 15.66
C MET A 1 -25.68 17.65 16.63
N SER A 2 -26.58 17.95 17.60
CA SER A 2 -26.26 18.95 18.62
C SER A 2 -25.43 18.36 19.76
N ILE A 3 -24.74 19.21 20.51
CA ILE A 3 -23.95 18.78 21.68
C ILE A 3 -24.84 18.04 22.72
N GLY A 4 -26.10 18.48 22.90
CA GLY A 4 -27.03 17.83 23.82
C GLY A 4 -27.41 16.42 23.37
N THR A 5 -27.68 16.25 22.07
CA THR A 5 -27.96 14.90 21.51
C THR A 5 -26.74 13.97 21.61
N THR A 6 -25.55 14.49 21.48
CA THR A 6 -24.30 13.73 21.63
C THR A 6 -24.09 13.29 23.10
N ILE A 7 -24.25 14.20 24.05
CA ILE A 7 -24.17 13.88 25.49
C ILE A 7 -25.19 12.81 25.86
N LYS A 8 -26.46 12.96 25.39
CA LYS A 8 -27.52 11.98 25.63
C LYS A 8 -27.17 10.58 25.09
N ARG A 9 -26.62 10.52 23.87
CA ARG A 9 -26.18 9.26 23.23
C ARG A 9 -25.08 8.61 24.06
N MET A 10 -23.98 9.34 24.34
CA MET A 10 -22.83 8.84 25.08
C MET A 10 -23.20 8.37 26.48
N ARG A 11 -24.06 9.11 27.19
CA ARG A 11 -24.56 8.69 28.49
C ARG A 11 -25.31 7.36 28.43
N ARG A 12 -26.22 7.22 27.43
CA ARG A 12 -26.99 5.98 27.24
C ARG A 12 -26.14 4.78 26.86
N GLU A 13 -25.16 4.96 26.01
CA GLU A 13 -24.19 3.92 25.62
C GLU A 13 -23.44 3.36 26.83
N ARG A 14 -23.26 4.18 27.88
CA ARG A 14 -22.62 3.77 29.14
C ARG A 14 -23.60 3.36 30.26
N ASN A 15 -24.90 3.33 29.97
CA ASN A 15 -25.95 3.01 30.94
C ASN A 15 -25.97 3.93 32.17
N ILE A 16 -25.56 5.19 32.02
CA ILE A 16 -25.57 6.21 33.08
C ILE A 16 -26.91 6.97 33.05
N THR A 17 -27.54 7.17 34.24
CA THR A 17 -28.75 8.01 34.34
C THR A 17 -28.39 9.51 34.29
N GLN A 18 -29.37 10.39 34.02
CA GLN A 18 -29.15 11.84 34.08
C GLN A 18 -28.73 12.29 35.50
N GLU A 19 -29.26 11.66 36.52
CA GLU A 19 -28.93 11.93 37.92
C GLU A 19 -27.48 11.55 38.21
N GLN A 20 -27.05 10.36 37.80
CA GLN A 20 -25.66 9.91 37.96
C GLN A 20 -24.66 10.82 37.20
N LEU A 21 -25.01 11.22 35.98
CA LEU A 21 -24.16 12.14 35.25
C LEU A 21 -24.07 13.51 35.94
N ALA A 22 -25.20 14.01 36.48
CA ALA A 22 -25.23 15.26 37.24
C ALA A 22 -24.33 15.16 38.50
N ASP A 23 -24.42 14.05 39.24
CA ASP A 23 -23.58 13.80 40.40
C ASP A 23 -22.07 13.76 40.05
N TYR A 24 -21.68 13.09 38.95
CA TYR A 24 -20.29 13.04 38.52
C TYR A 24 -19.75 14.44 38.12
N LEU A 25 -20.61 15.30 37.62
CA LEU A 25 -20.26 16.66 37.19
C LEU A 25 -20.40 17.71 38.29
N GLY A 26 -21.01 17.37 39.45
CA GLY A 26 -21.29 18.30 40.51
C GLY A 26 -22.34 19.36 40.17
N ILE A 27 -23.35 19.02 39.35
CA ILE A 27 -24.40 19.92 38.87
C ILE A 27 -25.79 19.35 39.15
N SER A 28 -26.84 20.09 38.83
CA SER A 28 -28.23 19.62 39.00
C SER A 28 -28.64 18.68 37.85
N THR A 29 -29.47 17.69 38.12
CA THR A 29 -30.12 16.83 37.11
C THR A 29 -30.87 17.63 36.07
N GLY A 30 -31.47 18.78 36.49
CA GLY A 30 -32.15 19.71 35.60
C GLY A 30 -31.21 20.31 34.54
N ALA A 31 -29.95 20.60 34.89
CA ALA A 31 -28.96 21.11 33.95
C ALA A 31 -28.63 20.06 32.87
N VAL A 32 -28.40 18.81 33.26
CA VAL A 32 -28.16 17.69 32.31
C VAL A 32 -29.37 17.54 31.37
N SER A 33 -30.61 17.58 31.93
CA SER A 33 -31.82 17.49 31.13
C SER A 33 -31.96 18.64 30.12
N GLN A 34 -31.59 19.88 30.53
CA GLN A 34 -31.60 21.02 29.63
C GLN A 34 -30.57 20.90 28.50
N TRP A 35 -29.36 20.38 28.79
CA TRP A 35 -28.36 20.10 27.78
C TRP A 35 -28.86 19.06 26.77
N GLU A 36 -29.40 17.93 27.26
CA GLU A 36 -29.90 16.85 26.40
C GLU A 36 -31.14 17.22 25.56
N CYS A 37 -31.83 18.33 25.92
CA CYS A 37 -32.93 18.90 25.16
C CYS A 37 -32.50 20.14 24.34
N ASP A 38 -31.19 20.43 24.26
CA ASP A 38 -30.63 21.60 23.55
C ASP A 38 -31.19 22.95 23.99
N ARG A 39 -31.66 23.05 25.24
CA ARG A 39 -32.13 24.32 25.78
C ARG A 39 -31.00 25.18 26.29
N THR A 40 -29.94 24.56 26.79
CA THR A 40 -28.69 25.18 27.19
C THR A 40 -27.54 24.30 26.76
N ALA A 41 -26.33 24.84 26.69
CA ALA A 41 -25.11 24.09 26.45
C ALA A 41 -24.30 23.94 27.76
N PRO A 42 -23.47 22.89 27.89
CA PRO A 42 -22.47 22.78 28.96
C PRO A 42 -21.53 23.99 28.95
N ASP A 43 -21.10 24.41 30.13
CA ASP A 43 -19.97 25.32 30.26
C ASP A 43 -18.70 24.68 29.68
N ILE A 44 -17.81 25.47 29.09
CA ILE A 44 -16.58 25.00 28.49
C ILE A 44 -15.72 24.21 29.51
N MET A 45 -15.77 24.56 30.78
CA MET A 45 -15.06 23.87 31.87
C MET A 45 -15.66 22.50 32.21
N GLN A 46 -16.89 22.21 31.77
CA GLN A 46 -17.52 20.88 31.92
C GLN A 46 -17.10 19.92 30.81
N LEU A 47 -16.62 20.41 29.66
CA LEU A 47 -16.25 19.56 28.54
C LEU A 47 -15.12 18.57 28.85
N PRO A 48 -14.01 18.95 29.55
CA PRO A 48 -12.99 18.00 29.94
C PRO A 48 -13.50 16.93 30.93
N LEU A 49 -14.43 17.28 31.81
CA LEU A 49 -15.03 16.33 32.77
C LEU A 49 -15.93 15.34 32.04
N LEU A 50 -16.77 15.83 31.11
CA LEU A 50 -17.58 14.98 30.23
C LEU A 50 -16.70 14.05 29.40
N ALA A 51 -15.60 14.56 28.85
CA ALA A 51 -14.62 13.79 28.07
C ALA A 51 -14.05 12.64 28.89
N ASN A 52 -13.65 12.89 30.13
CA ASN A 52 -13.15 11.86 31.06
C ASN A 52 -14.25 10.84 31.44
N ILE A 53 -15.49 11.29 31.75
CA ILE A 53 -16.59 10.39 32.11
C ILE A 53 -16.97 9.48 30.94
N PHE A 54 -16.91 10.02 29.72
CA PHE A 54 -17.27 9.29 28.51
C PHE A 54 -16.08 8.64 27.82
N ASP A 55 -14.85 8.76 28.38
CA ASP A 55 -13.62 8.25 27.76
C ASP A 55 -13.52 8.55 26.26
N VAL A 56 -13.68 9.83 25.95
CA VAL A 56 -13.64 10.39 24.58
C VAL A 56 -12.92 11.74 24.58
N SER A 57 -12.60 12.28 23.41
CA SER A 57 -12.06 13.64 23.31
C SER A 57 -13.17 14.70 23.46
N THR A 58 -12.81 15.92 23.84
CA THR A 58 -13.72 17.07 23.84
C THR A 58 -14.25 17.36 22.43
N ASP A 59 -13.44 17.11 21.39
CA ASP A 59 -13.84 17.29 19.99
C ASP A 59 -14.95 16.33 19.59
N GLU A 60 -14.93 15.08 20.10
CA GLU A 60 -16.01 14.10 19.90
C GLU A 60 -17.33 14.55 20.57
N ILE A 61 -17.25 15.14 21.77
CA ILE A 61 -18.44 15.69 22.44
C ILE A 61 -19.02 16.89 21.66
N LEU A 62 -18.14 17.75 21.16
CA LEU A 62 -18.52 18.94 20.41
C LEU A 62 -18.92 18.61 18.96
N GLU A 63 -18.74 17.37 18.51
CA GLU A 63 -18.88 16.95 17.11
C GLU A 63 -18.19 17.91 16.12
N VAL A 64 -17.03 18.46 16.55
CA VAL A 64 -16.28 19.42 15.76
C VAL A 64 -15.77 18.75 14.49
N GLY A 65 -16.57 18.81 13.45
CA GLY A 65 -16.18 18.40 12.11
C GLY A 65 -16.05 16.89 11.87
N GLY A 66 -16.44 16.02 12.80
CA GLY A 66 -16.24 14.57 12.68
C GLY A 66 -16.77 13.97 11.38
N GLN A 67 -18.01 14.26 11.00
CA GLN A 67 -18.58 13.79 9.74
C GLN A 67 -17.92 14.45 8.51
N LYS A 68 -17.68 15.77 8.57
CA LYS A 68 -17.00 16.49 7.48
C LYS A 68 -15.53 16.05 7.36
N LYS A 69 -14.84 15.85 8.48
CA LYS A 69 -13.46 15.34 8.49
C LYS A 69 -13.41 13.96 7.86
N GLU A 70 -14.27 13.04 8.28
CA GLU A 70 -14.30 11.67 7.77
C GLU A 70 -14.58 11.64 6.27
N GLU A 71 -15.55 12.43 5.80
CA GLU A 71 -15.85 12.56 4.36
C GLU A 71 -14.64 13.08 3.58
N VAL A 72 -13.93 14.08 4.10
CA VAL A 72 -12.71 14.62 3.48
C VAL A 72 -11.61 13.56 3.42
N ILE A 73 -11.38 12.79 4.51
CA ILE A 73 -10.38 11.75 4.55
C ILE A 73 -10.72 10.61 3.59
N LEU A 74 -11.98 10.16 3.54
CA LEU A 74 -12.41 9.11 2.60
C LEU A 74 -12.30 9.58 1.15
N ASN A 75 -12.63 10.83 0.85
CA ASN A 75 -12.46 11.42 -0.48
C ASN A 75 -10.98 11.51 -0.85
N PHE A 76 -10.12 11.89 0.10
CA PHE A 76 -8.67 11.90 -0.09
C PHE A 76 -8.15 10.50 -0.44
N LEU A 77 -8.48 9.48 0.35
CA LEU A 77 -8.01 8.11 0.11
C LEU A 77 -8.44 7.60 -1.27
N ARG A 78 -9.70 7.83 -1.66
CA ARG A 78 -10.19 7.48 -2.99
C ARG A 78 -9.41 8.20 -4.09
N ARG A 79 -9.18 9.51 -3.93
CA ARG A 79 -8.44 10.29 -4.92
C ARG A 79 -6.96 9.91 -4.98
N TYR A 80 -6.37 9.56 -3.84
CA TYR A 80 -5.02 8.99 -3.76
C TYR A 80 -4.90 7.71 -4.60
N ASP A 81 -5.85 6.78 -4.45
CA ASP A 81 -5.89 5.54 -5.22
C ASP A 81 -6.10 5.81 -6.72
N GLU A 82 -7.00 6.74 -7.09
CA GLU A 82 -7.22 7.13 -8.47
C GLU A 82 -5.95 7.70 -9.14
N LEU A 83 -5.21 8.56 -8.43
CA LEU A 83 -3.96 9.14 -8.92
C LEU A 83 -2.86 8.08 -9.01
N SER A 84 -2.80 7.16 -8.05
CA SER A 84 -1.90 6.01 -8.09
C SER A 84 -2.15 5.15 -9.33
N ASN A 85 -3.42 4.81 -9.60
CA ASN A 85 -3.81 4.00 -10.75
C ASN A 85 -3.53 4.67 -12.11
N LYS A 86 -3.48 6.01 -12.13
CA LYS A 86 -3.14 6.78 -13.33
C LYS A 86 -1.64 7.03 -13.50
N GLY A 87 -0.82 6.70 -12.50
CA GLY A 87 0.59 7.04 -12.47
C GLY A 87 0.88 8.53 -12.29
N GLU A 88 -0.11 9.32 -11.83
CA GLU A 88 0.03 10.75 -11.57
C GLU A 88 0.72 11.00 -10.23
N LEU A 89 1.99 10.59 -10.11
CA LEU A 89 2.72 10.55 -8.84
C LEU A 89 2.94 11.94 -8.24
N LEU A 90 3.26 12.95 -9.05
CA LEU A 90 3.42 14.34 -8.59
C LEU A 90 2.11 14.91 -8.03
N SER A 91 1.00 14.71 -8.75
CA SER A 91 -0.33 15.15 -8.29
C SER A 91 -0.73 14.44 -7.00
N ARG A 92 -0.38 13.17 -6.85
CA ARG A 92 -0.63 12.37 -5.64
C ARG A 92 0.18 12.88 -4.45
N PHE A 93 1.44 13.16 -4.66
CA PHE A 93 2.34 13.76 -3.66
C PHE A 93 1.81 15.12 -3.17
N ASP A 94 1.46 16.03 -4.10
CA ASP A 94 0.95 17.35 -3.76
C ASP A 94 -0.39 17.29 -3.01
N LEU A 95 -1.31 16.43 -3.45
CA LEU A 95 -2.58 16.17 -2.77
C LEU A 95 -2.33 15.69 -1.34
N THR A 96 -1.44 14.73 -1.16
CA THR A 96 -1.13 14.14 0.15
C THR A 96 -0.53 15.19 1.09
N LYS A 97 0.39 16.00 0.60
CA LYS A 97 0.99 17.11 1.34
C LYS A 97 -0.03 18.17 1.77
N GLU A 98 -0.98 18.51 0.90
CA GLU A 98 -2.06 19.44 1.23
C GLU A 98 -2.96 18.89 2.34
N VAL A 99 -3.38 17.63 2.22
CA VAL A 99 -4.28 17.01 3.20
C VAL A 99 -3.56 16.77 4.54
N TYR A 100 -2.29 16.38 4.53
CA TYR A 100 -1.48 16.23 5.74
C TYR A 100 -1.37 17.55 6.52
N ARG A 101 -1.19 18.69 5.85
CA ARG A 101 -1.17 20.01 6.52
C ARG A 101 -2.45 20.32 7.27
N LYS A 102 -3.59 19.82 6.78
CA LYS A 102 -4.92 20.03 7.40
C LYS A 102 -5.23 19.00 8.50
N TYR A 103 -4.73 17.78 8.34
CA TYR A 103 -5.05 16.63 9.21
C TYR A 103 -3.79 15.87 9.64
N PRO A 104 -2.81 16.53 10.31
CA PRO A 104 -1.52 15.93 10.66
C PRO A 104 -1.61 14.82 11.73
N ASN A 105 -2.76 14.69 12.40
CA ASN A 105 -3.00 13.70 13.43
C ASN A 105 -3.94 12.56 12.98
N ASP A 106 -4.33 12.52 11.69
CA ASP A 106 -5.06 11.37 11.16
C ASP A 106 -4.07 10.36 10.59
N TYR A 107 -3.92 9.23 11.25
CA TYR A 107 -2.87 8.26 10.90
C TYR A 107 -3.04 7.63 9.51
N ARG A 108 -4.23 7.63 8.92
CA ARG A 108 -4.44 7.22 7.53
C ARG A 108 -3.77 8.20 6.55
N VAL A 109 -3.82 9.50 6.88
CA VAL A 109 -3.14 10.56 6.12
C VAL A 109 -1.64 10.54 6.38
N VAL A 110 -1.24 10.37 7.65
CA VAL A 110 0.16 10.27 8.06
C VAL A 110 0.86 9.11 7.35
N GLU A 111 0.21 7.94 7.27
CA GLU A 111 0.74 6.77 6.55
C GLU A 111 1.02 7.11 5.08
N LYS A 112 0.05 7.69 4.38
CA LYS A 112 0.23 8.08 2.98
C LYS A 112 1.33 9.11 2.82
N TYR A 113 1.41 10.08 3.73
CA TYR A 113 2.46 11.11 3.70
C TYR A 113 3.86 10.52 3.93
N ILE A 114 4.02 9.59 4.87
CA ILE A 114 5.27 8.85 5.08
C ILE A 114 5.68 8.11 3.79
N VAL A 115 4.75 7.41 3.15
CA VAL A 115 5.00 6.67 1.91
C VAL A 115 5.40 7.62 0.78
N GLU A 116 4.76 8.79 0.67
CA GLU A 116 5.11 9.79 -0.35
C GLU A 116 6.50 10.39 -0.11
N LEU A 117 6.83 10.76 1.12
CA LEU A 117 8.17 11.28 1.44
C LEU A 117 9.28 10.25 1.15
N PHE A 118 9.00 8.98 1.46
CA PHE A 118 9.94 7.90 1.22
C PHE A 118 10.18 7.63 -0.27
N ASN A 119 9.14 7.80 -1.11
CA ASN A 119 9.18 7.58 -2.55
C ASN A 119 9.05 8.91 -3.33
N ASP A 120 9.63 10.00 -2.85
CA ASP A 120 9.42 11.35 -3.40
C ASP A 120 9.60 11.38 -4.93
N PRO A 121 8.53 11.63 -5.71
CA PRO A 121 8.57 11.62 -7.15
C PRO A 121 9.38 12.78 -7.75
N ASN A 122 9.73 13.80 -6.95
CA ASN A 122 10.60 14.90 -7.37
C ASN A 122 12.08 14.48 -7.37
N HIS A 123 12.41 13.33 -6.73
CA HIS A 123 13.79 12.81 -6.62
C HIS A 123 13.87 11.34 -7.09
N PRO A 124 13.43 10.99 -8.32
CA PRO A 124 13.30 9.61 -8.76
C PRO A 124 14.63 8.86 -8.97
N ASN A 125 15.75 9.58 -8.99
CA ASN A 125 17.09 9.02 -9.25
C ASN A 125 17.96 8.88 -7.98
N GLU A 126 17.48 9.35 -6.85
CA GLU A 126 18.17 9.16 -5.57
C GLU A 126 17.67 7.87 -4.91
N PRO A 127 18.55 7.15 -4.19
CA PRO A 127 18.10 5.99 -3.45
C PRO A 127 17.17 6.49 -2.35
N ILE A 128 15.88 6.50 -2.65
CA ILE A 128 14.77 6.79 -1.74
C ILE A 128 14.87 8.25 -1.25
N GLY A 129 13.80 8.98 -1.11
CA GLY A 129 13.76 10.36 -0.59
C GLY A 129 14.37 10.55 0.81
N GLU A 130 15.25 9.65 1.17
CA GLU A 130 15.93 9.46 2.44
C GLU A 130 16.79 10.63 2.86
N GLU A 131 17.62 11.14 1.98
CA GLU A 131 18.53 12.23 2.38
C GLU A 131 17.78 13.54 2.52
N VAL A 132 16.77 13.78 1.67
CA VAL A 132 15.99 15.03 1.69
C VAL A 132 14.99 15.05 2.85
N HIS A 133 14.35 13.92 3.17
CA HIS A 133 13.26 13.84 4.14
C HIS A 133 13.58 13.04 5.40
N LYS A 134 14.83 12.67 5.59
CA LYS A 134 15.30 11.76 6.64
C LYS A 134 14.76 12.12 8.03
N ASP A 135 15.01 13.36 8.47
CA ASP A 135 14.64 13.80 9.81
C ASP A 135 13.12 13.85 10.03
N GLU A 136 12.37 14.17 8.97
CA GLU A 136 10.91 14.18 9.01
C GLU A 136 10.37 12.76 9.04
N LEU A 137 10.91 11.85 8.23
CA LEU A 137 10.54 10.44 8.22
C LEU A 137 10.78 9.76 9.57
N TYR A 138 11.93 9.99 10.21
CA TYR A 138 12.20 9.47 11.56
C TYR A 138 11.12 9.93 12.54
N LYS A 139 10.83 11.22 12.62
CA LYS A 139 9.83 11.79 13.54
C LYS A 139 8.43 11.25 13.30
N LEU A 140 8.03 11.14 12.04
CA LEU A 140 6.70 10.63 11.67
C LEU A 140 6.56 9.14 11.99
N CYS A 141 7.55 8.32 11.65
CA CYS A 141 7.53 6.90 11.94
C CYS A 141 7.54 6.64 13.46
N GLU A 142 8.37 7.34 14.23
CA GLU A 142 8.39 7.23 15.70
C GLU A 142 7.05 7.67 16.33
N ASN A 143 6.43 8.73 15.81
CA ASN A 143 5.10 9.17 16.25
C ASN A 143 4.06 8.07 15.98
N VAL A 144 4.06 7.47 14.79
CA VAL A 144 3.17 6.35 14.45
C VAL A 144 3.40 5.17 15.39
N LEU A 145 4.65 4.79 15.64
CA LEU A 145 4.97 3.67 16.53
C LEU A 145 4.58 3.93 17.98
N THR A 146 4.57 5.18 18.41
CA THR A 146 4.24 5.55 19.79
C THR A 146 2.73 5.63 20.01
N TYR A 147 1.98 6.22 19.09
CA TYR A 147 0.60 6.62 19.34
C TYR A 147 -0.44 5.96 18.44
N CYS A 148 -0.06 5.41 17.27
CA CYS A 148 -1.02 4.76 16.39
C CYS A 148 -1.32 3.34 16.86
N THR A 149 -2.61 3.02 17.01
CA THR A 149 -3.08 1.68 17.42
C THR A 149 -3.36 0.75 16.23
N THR A 150 -3.41 1.29 15.01
CA THR A 150 -3.71 0.50 13.80
C THR A 150 -2.47 -0.26 13.34
N GLN A 151 -2.47 -1.57 13.53
CA GLN A 151 -1.30 -2.42 13.29
C GLN A 151 -0.75 -2.31 11.87
N ARG A 152 -1.61 -2.25 10.84
CA ARG A 152 -1.18 -2.10 9.44
C ARG A 152 -0.35 -0.82 9.23
N ILE A 153 -0.79 0.31 9.78
CA ILE A 153 -0.09 1.59 9.68
C ILE A 153 1.25 1.54 10.43
N ARG A 154 1.27 0.85 11.58
CA ARG A 154 2.52 0.61 12.33
C ARG A 154 3.52 -0.20 11.52
N TYR A 155 3.08 -1.23 10.81
CA TYR A 155 3.96 -2.03 9.94
C TYR A 155 4.56 -1.19 8.80
N THR A 156 3.78 -0.32 8.16
CA THR A 156 4.32 0.62 7.15
C THR A 156 5.43 1.50 7.74
N ALA A 157 5.23 2.04 8.94
CA ALA A 157 6.24 2.85 9.61
C ALA A 157 7.49 2.04 10.01
N MET A 158 7.31 0.79 10.45
CA MET A 158 8.40 -0.12 10.81
C MET A 158 9.24 -0.50 9.58
N ASP A 159 8.61 -0.80 8.44
CA ASP A 159 9.28 -1.11 7.19
C ASP A 159 10.19 0.04 6.76
N ILE A 160 9.63 1.24 6.68
CA ILE A 160 10.37 2.43 6.26
C ILE A 160 11.51 2.74 7.25
N LEU A 161 11.22 2.71 8.55
CA LEU A 161 12.21 2.99 9.58
C LEU A 161 13.35 1.93 9.58
N SER A 162 13.04 0.67 9.28
CA SER A 162 14.06 -0.38 9.17
C SER A 162 15.04 -0.11 8.04
N VAL A 163 14.55 0.36 6.89
CA VAL A 163 15.39 0.77 5.75
C VAL A 163 16.25 1.97 6.13
N LEU A 164 15.67 3.00 6.77
CA LEU A 164 16.40 4.18 7.25
C LEU A 164 17.54 3.79 8.20
N TYR A 165 17.29 2.85 9.12
CA TYR A 165 18.33 2.38 10.05
C TYR A 165 19.43 1.58 9.33
N VAL A 166 19.07 0.71 8.36
CA VAL A 166 20.07 -0.04 7.58
C VAL A 166 20.99 0.93 6.83
N ASN A 167 20.43 1.95 6.16
CA ASN A 167 21.20 2.92 5.39
C ASN A 167 22.06 3.85 6.28
N ALA A 168 21.60 4.09 7.51
CA ALA A 168 22.38 4.79 8.53
C ALA A 168 23.44 3.91 9.22
N GLY A 169 23.56 2.61 8.88
CA GLY A 169 24.46 1.67 9.54
C GLY A 169 24.01 1.21 10.94
N LEU A 170 22.76 1.53 11.33
CA LEU A 170 22.19 1.25 12.65
C LEU A 170 21.53 -0.16 12.68
N MET A 171 22.34 -1.20 12.40
CA MET A 171 21.85 -2.57 12.20
C MET A 171 21.13 -3.19 13.39
N ASP A 172 21.51 -2.85 14.62
CA ASP A 172 20.85 -3.38 15.83
C ASP A 172 19.45 -2.81 16.00
N GLN A 173 19.25 -1.52 15.67
CA GLN A 173 17.92 -0.92 15.69
C GLN A 173 17.03 -1.47 14.56
N ALA A 174 17.58 -1.65 13.36
CA ALA A 174 16.86 -2.29 12.25
C ALA A 174 16.40 -3.70 12.65
N LYS A 175 17.27 -4.52 13.26
CA LYS A 175 16.94 -5.84 13.78
C LYS A 175 15.82 -5.82 14.80
N ALA A 176 15.93 -4.93 15.81
CA ALA A 176 14.93 -4.80 16.86
C ALA A 176 13.54 -4.42 16.34
N LEU A 177 13.46 -3.70 15.20
CA LEU A 177 12.20 -3.46 14.50
C LEU A 177 11.71 -4.72 13.77
N CYS A 178 12.59 -5.40 13.05
CA CYS A 178 12.22 -6.63 12.31
C CYS A 178 11.67 -7.71 13.26
N GLU A 179 12.19 -7.82 14.49
CA GLU A 179 11.75 -8.77 15.51
C GLU A 179 10.32 -8.49 16.04
N GLN A 180 9.74 -7.32 15.74
CA GLN A 180 8.36 -6.98 16.10
C GLN A 180 7.33 -7.41 15.05
N PHE A 181 7.76 -7.86 13.87
CA PHE A 181 6.86 -8.43 12.87
C PHE A 181 6.50 -9.88 13.26
N PRO A 182 5.33 -10.37 12.80
CA PRO A 182 4.97 -11.77 13.00
C PRO A 182 6.02 -12.72 12.40
N GLU A 183 6.42 -13.74 13.16
CA GLU A 183 7.36 -14.76 12.67
C GLU A 183 6.75 -15.67 11.60
N SER A 184 5.43 -15.86 11.67
CA SER A 184 4.71 -16.78 10.78
C SER A 184 3.98 -16.04 9.67
N ILE A 185 4.18 -16.47 8.42
CA ILE A 185 3.39 -16.03 7.27
C ILE A 185 2.00 -16.67 7.24
N PHE A 186 1.74 -17.69 8.05
CA PHE A 186 0.49 -18.43 8.13
C PHE A 186 -0.49 -17.88 9.16
N ASP A 187 -0.08 -16.90 9.97
CA ASP A 187 -0.94 -16.27 10.98
C ASP A 187 -1.52 -14.94 10.51
N THR A 188 -1.78 -14.82 9.22
CA THR A 188 -2.46 -13.63 8.68
C THR A 188 -3.96 -13.68 8.94
N VAL A 189 -4.61 -12.50 8.95
CA VAL A 189 -6.07 -12.41 9.10
C VAL A 189 -6.78 -13.23 8.02
N SER A 190 -6.26 -13.25 6.80
CA SER A 190 -6.84 -13.97 5.68
C SER A 190 -6.76 -15.48 5.87
N GLU A 191 -5.64 -16.01 6.37
CA GLU A 191 -5.49 -17.43 6.71
C GLU A 191 -6.41 -17.83 7.87
N GLN A 192 -6.57 -16.97 8.88
CA GLN A 192 -7.49 -17.23 9.99
C GLN A 192 -8.96 -17.25 9.53
N TYR A 193 -9.34 -16.38 8.59
CA TYR A 193 -10.67 -16.42 7.99
C TYR A 193 -10.88 -17.69 7.17
N GLU A 194 -9.91 -18.16 6.40
CA GLU A 194 -9.98 -19.42 5.68
C GLU A 194 -10.25 -20.58 6.65
N LEU A 195 -9.46 -20.70 7.72
CA LEU A 195 -9.63 -21.75 8.74
C LEU A 195 -10.99 -21.67 9.45
N MET A 196 -11.46 -20.46 9.73
CA MET A 196 -12.76 -20.23 10.38
C MET A 196 -13.91 -20.65 9.44
N TYR A 197 -13.90 -20.16 8.20
CA TYR A 197 -14.97 -20.41 7.24
C TYR A 197 -15.02 -21.87 6.76
N ALA A 198 -13.91 -22.59 6.76
CA ALA A 198 -13.89 -24.03 6.52
C ALA A 198 -14.87 -24.84 7.41
N ARG A 199 -15.28 -24.26 8.54
CA ARG A 199 -16.15 -24.93 9.53
C ARG A 199 -17.60 -24.44 9.51
N CYS A 200 -17.88 -23.30 8.90
CA CYS A 200 -19.20 -22.67 9.02
C CYS A 200 -19.77 -22.08 7.73
N ASP A 201 -18.95 -21.80 6.71
CA ASP A 201 -19.41 -21.16 5.47
C ASP A 201 -18.54 -21.60 4.30
N GLY A 202 -19.02 -22.58 3.56
CA GLY A 202 -18.29 -23.17 2.41
C GLY A 202 -18.06 -22.21 1.24
N GLU A 203 -18.93 -21.22 1.02
CA GLU A 203 -18.75 -20.23 -0.05
C GLU A 203 -17.61 -19.27 0.29
N ARG A 204 -17.60 -18.73 1.49
CA ARG A 204 -16.51 -17.88 1.97
C ARG A 204 -15.20 -18.63 2.11
N TYR A 205 -15.23 -19.89 2.52
CA TYR A 205 -14.03 -20.72 2.51
C TYR A 205 -13.37 -20.77 1.13
N VAL A 206 -14.18 -21.00 0.08
CA VAL A 206 -13.68 -21.03 -1.30
C VAL A 206 -13.13 -19.67 -1.75
N GLU A 207 -13.73 -18.57 -1.32
CA GLU A 207 -13.21 -17.21 -1.56
C GLU A 207 -11.83 -17.03 -0.94
N PHE A 208 -11.69 -17.33 0.35
CA PHE A 208 -10.42 -17.10 1.06
C PHE A 208 -9.30 -18.06 0.62
N ILE A 209 -9.58 -19.32 0.30
CA ILE A 209 -8.54 -20.23 -0.19
C ILE A 209 -7.97 -19.78 -1.54
N LYS A 210 -8.80 -19.23 -2.44
CA LYS A 210 -8.33 -18.67 -3.72
C LYS A 210 -7.50 -17.41 -3.50
N LYS A 211 -7.96 -16.51 -2.65
CA LYS A 211 -7.24 -15.29 -2.26
C LYS A 211 -5.87 -15.61 -1.65
N ASN A 212 -5.82 -16.56 -0.71
CA ASN A 212 -4.58 -16.98 -0.07
C ASN A 212 -3.63 -17.69 -1.04
N LEU A 213 -4.17 -18.50 -1.94
CA LEU A 213 -3.39 -19.14 -3.01
C LEU A 213 -2.73 -18.08 -3.90
N ARG A 214 -3.45 -17.04 -4.32
CA ARG A 214 -2.90 -15.95 -5.12
C ARG A 214 -1.81 -15.20 -4.36
N TYR A 215 -2.07 -14.74 -3.13
CA TYR A 215 -1.08 -14.01 -2.33
C TYR A 215 0.19 -14.82 -2.05
N THR A 216 0.04 -16.08 -1.69
CA THR A 216 1.19 -16.97 -1.44
C THR A 216 2.00 -17.18 -2.71
N THR A 217 1.33 -17.31 -3.86
CA THR A 217 1.99 -17.45 -5.17
C THR A 217 2.79 -16.19 -5.52
N GLU A 218 2.21 -15.01 -5.40
CA GLU A 218 2.88 -13.73 -5.66
C GLU A 218 4.09 -13.53 -4.75
N HIS A 219 3.94 -13.87 -3.46
CA HIS A 219 5.04 -13.84 -2.51
C HIS A 219 6.18 -14.77 -2.92
N LEU A 220 5.87 -16.01 -3.32
CA LEU A 220 6.85 -16.99 -3.76
C LEU A 220 7.55 -16.55 -5.06
N ILE A 221 6.81 -15.99 -6.02
CA ILE A 221 7.39 -15.41 -7.25
C ILE A 221 8.42 -14.34 -6.90
N ASN A 222 8.08 -13.42 -5.99
CA ASN A 222 8.98 -12.37 -5.53
C ASN A 222 10.25 -12.96 -4.87
N LYS A 223 10.12 -14.00 -4.04
CA LYS A 223 11.27 -14.66 -3.41
C LYS A 223 12.19 -15.32 -4.44
N ILE A 224 11.63 -16.03 -5.43
CA ILE A 224 12.42 -16.67 -6.49
C ILE A 224 13.11 -15.60 -7.36
N ARG A 225 12.43 -14.51 -7.71
CA ARG A 225 13.02 -13.39 -8.44
C ARG A 225 14.17 -12.76 -7.64
N ASN A 226 13.97 -12.48 -6.36
CA ASN A 226 14.99 -11.91 -5.48
C ASN A 226 16.17 -12.87 -5.31
N PHE A 227 15.93 -14.18 -5.24
CA PHE A 227 17.00 -15.17 -5.26
C PHE A 227 17.85 -15.04 -6.53
N GLY A 228 17.21 -14.94 -7.70
CA GLY A 228 17.89 -14.71 -8.98
C GLY A 228 18.68 -13.39 -9.02
N THR A 229 18.17 -12.35 -8.38
CA THR A 229 18.81 -11.02 -8.38
C THR A 229 19.99 -10.93 -7.41
N PHE A 230 19.84 -11.42 -6.18
CA PHE A 230 20.74 -11.13 -5.07
C PHE A 230 21.57 -12.33 -4.60
N VAL A 231 21.13 -13.57 -4.88
CA VAL A 231 21.77 -14.79 -4.36
C VAL A 231 22.45 -15.58 -5.45
N ALA A 232 21.80 -15.74 -6.61
CA ALA A 232 22.33 -16.53 -7.73
C ALA A 232 23.65 -15.97 -8.25
N LYS A 233 24.62 -16.86 -8.47
CA LYS A 233 25.97 -16.53 -8.93
C LYS A 233 26.10 -16.81 -10.42
N GLY A 234 26.47 -15.76 -11.17
CA GLY A 234 26.64 -15.90 -12.62
C GLY A 234 25.31 -15.92 -13.39
N THR A 235 25.44 -15.82 -14.71
CA THR A 235 24.32 -15.64 -15.64
C THR A 235 23.38 -16.85 -15.70
N GLU A 236 23.94 -18.07 -15.73
CA GLU A 236 23.15 -19.30 -15.86
C GLU A 236 22.21 -19.53 -14.66
N GLU A 237 22.72 -19.35 -13.42
CA GLU A 237 21.90 -19.51 -12.22
C GLU A 237 20.77 -18.47 -12.16
N LYS A 238 21.05 -17.22 -12.56
CA LYS A 238 20.04 -16.15 -12.64
C LYS A 238 18.96 -16.49 -13.65
N ILE A 239 19.34 -16.92 -14.86
CA ILE A 239 18.40 -17.38 -15.89
C ILE A 239 17.55 -18.53 -15.37
N CYS A 240 18.18 -19.52 -14.70
CA CYS A 240 17.45 -20.65 -14.13
C CYS A 240 16.40 -20.20 -13.10
N ALA A 241 16.77 -19.32 -12.16
CA ALA A 241 15.85 -18.79 -11.16
C ALA A 241 14.67 -18.04 -11.81
N TYR A 242 14.94 -17.16 -12.76
CA TYR A 242 13.89 -16.39 -13.44
C TYR A 242 12.94 -17.29 -14.26
N LYS A 243 13.48 -18.31 -14.95
CA LYS A 243 12.64 -19.31 -15.63
C LYS A 243 11.77 -20.12 -14.68
N LYS A 244 12.25 -20.43 -13.46
CA LYS A 244 11.42 -21.08 -12.43
C LYS A 244 10.30 -20.18 -11.93
N ALA A 245 10.54 -18.89 -11.77
CA ALA A 245 9.49 -17.94 -11.41
C ALA A 245 8.40 -17.87 -12.49
N LEU A 246 8.77 -17.81 -13.78
CA LEU A 246 7.81 -17.85 -14.89
C LEU A 246 7.05 -19.18 -14.95
N ALA A 247 7.71 -20.31 -14.68
CA ALA A 247 7.07 -21.62 -14.64
C ALA A 247 6.03 -21.72 -13.52
N LEU A 248 6.31 -21.13 -12.35
CA LEU A 248 5.34 -21.05 -11.25
C LEU A 248 4.11 -20.24 -11.64
N ILE A 249 4.28 -19.11 -12.30
CA ILE A 249 3.14 -18.31 -12.79
C ILE A 249 2.27 -19.16 -13.72
N ASN A 250 2.87 -19.84 -14.70
CA ASN A 250 2.13 -20.68 -15.64
C ASN A 250 1.51 -21.95 -15.01
N LEU A 251 1.92 -22.32 -13.79
CA LEU A 251 1.29 -23.42 -13.05
C LEU A 251 -0.02 -22.99 -12.39
N ILE A 252 -0.14 -21.74 -11.98
CA ILE A 252 -1.27 -21.22 -11.21
C ILE A 252 -2.27 -20.49 -12.11
N TYR A 253 -1.77 -19.74 -13.09
CA TYR A 253 -2.58 -18.94 -14.00
C TYR A 253 -2.68 -19.63 -15.35
N ASP A 254 -3.89 -19.68 -15.89
CA ASP A 254 -4.14 -20.15 -17.25
C ASP A 254 -3.85 -19.03 -18.26
N ASP A 255 -3.64 -19.38 -19.53
CA ASP A 255 -3.27 -18.43 -20.58
C ASP A 255 -4.25 -17.25 -20.67
N SER A 256 -3.69 -16.06 -20.72
CA SER A 256 -4.38 -14.76 -20.81
C SER A 256 -5.11 -14.29 -19.55
N ASP A 257 -5.06 -15.03 -18.44
CA ASP A 257 -5.69 -14.66 -17.18
C ASP A 257 -4.64 -14.42 -16.07
N TYR A 258 -3.72 -13.52 -16.33
CA TYR A 258 -2.60 -13.28 -15.41
C TYR A 258 -2.86 -12.18 -14.39
N GLY A 259 -3.87 -11.30 -14.57
CA GLY A 259 -4.11 -10.19 -13.66
C GLY A 259 -2.83 -9.43 -13.33
N PHE A 260 -2.60 -9.18 -12.04
CA PHE A 260 -1.38 -8.51 -11.55
C PHE A 260 -0.09 -9.29 -11.87
N ALA A 261 -0.15 -10.61 -12.07
CA ALA A 261 1.04 -11.39 -12.44
C ALA A 261 1.64 -10.96 -13.78
N CYS A 262 0.92 -10.20 -14.64
CA CYS A 262 1.48 -9.51 -15.80
C CYS A 262 2.70 -8.67 -15.44
N TYR A 263 2.68 -7.99 -14.28
CA TYR A 263 3.82 -7.24 -13.74
C TYR A 263 5.06 -8.13 -13.59
N HIS A 264 4.89 -9.28 -12.96
CA HIS A 264 6.00 -10.21 -12.74
C HIS A 264 6.51 -10.80 -14.04
N ILE A 265 5.61 -11.20 -14.95
CA ILE A 265 5.99 -11.74 -16.26
C ILE A 265 6.78 -10.69 -17.06
N GLY A 266 6.29 -9.45 -17.09
CA GLY A 266 6.92 -8.32 -17.78
C GLY A 266 8.34 -8.10 -17.26
N HIS A 267 8.45 -7.85 -15.96
CA HIS A 267 9.73 -7.55 -15.31
C HIS A 267 10.76 -8.69 -15.42
N ILE A 268 10.36 -9.94 -15.15
CA ILE A 268 11.25 -11.09 -15.22
C ILE A 268 11.77 -11.32 -16.65
N ASN A 269 10.91 -11.13 -17.68
CA ASN A 269 11.36 -11.23 -19.06
C ASN A 269 12.34 -10.10 -19.43
N CYS A 270 12.13 -8.87 -18.95
CA CYS A 270 13.11 -7.78 -19.15
C CYS A 270 14.45 -8.07 -18.45
N LEU A 271 14.45 -8.68 -17.25
CA LEU A 271 15.67 -9.15 -16.59
C LEU A 271 16.38 -10.25 -17.40
N LEU A 272 15.63 -11.19 -17.96
CA LEU A 272 16.18 -12.23 -18.86
C LEU A 272 16.78 -11.61 -20.13
N ALA A 273 16.10 -10.62 -20.73
CA ALA A 273 16.62 -9.91 -21.90
C ALA A 273 17.97 -9.25 -21.62
N LYS A 274 18.13 -8.60 -20.46
CA LYS A 274 19.41 -8.00 -20.03
C LYS A 274 20.50 -9.06 -19.89
N LEU A 275 20.20 -10.22 -19.30
CA LEU A 275 21.16 -11.31 -19.12
C LEU A 275 21.59 -11.93 -20.45
N TYR A 276 20.66 -12.18 -21.37
CA TYR A 276 20.96 -12.71 -22.69
C TYR A 276 21.73 -11.70 -23.54
N HIS A 277 21.41 -10.41 -23.44
CA HIS A 277 22.18 -9.34 -24.09
C HIS A 277 23.64 -9.34 -23.57
N ALA A 278 23.85 -9.36 -22.27
CA ALA A 278 25.16 -9.39 -21.66
C ALA A 278 25.99 -10.66 -22.04
N SER A 279 25.30 -11.75 -22.37
CA SER A 279 25.91 -12.99 -22.87
C SER A 279 26.07 -13.03 -24.39
N ASN A 280 25.76 -11.93 -25.11
CA ASN A 280 25.76 -11.82 -26.57
C ASN A 280 24.81 -12.81 -27.28
N ASP A 281 23.78 -13.30 -26.57
CA ASP A 281 22.69 -14.10 -27.14
C ASP A 281 21.54 -13.17 -27.57
N ILE A 282 21.77 -12.47 -28.68
CA ILE A 282 20.85 -11.45 -29.20
C ILE A 282 19.47 -12.03 -29.53
N PRO A 283 19.33 -13.22 -30.14
CA PRO A 283 18.00 -13.77 -30.44
C PRO A 283 17.14 -13.97 -29.19
N ASN A 284 17.71 -14.53 -28.12
CA ASN A 284 16.98 -14.70 -26.86
C ASN A 284 16.75 -13.36 -26.15
N ALA A 285 17.68 -12.41 -26.22
CA ALA A 285 17.51 -11.08 -25.67
C ALA A 285 16.32 -10.35 -26.33
N VAL A 286 16.23 -10.38 -27.66
CA VAL A 286 15.11 -9.81 -28.43
C VAL A 286 13.78 -10.46 -28.06
N LEU A 287 13.73 -11.81 -28.03
CA LEU A 287 12.53 -12.57 -27.68
C LEU A 287 12.01 -12.19 -26.27
N HIS A 288 12.91 -12.16 -25.31
CA HIS A 288 12.54 -11.85 -23.92
C HIS A 288 12.21 -10.36 -23.73
N LEU A 289 12.86 -9.44 -24.42
CA LEU A 289 12.51 -8.02 -24.38
C LEU A 289 11.10 -7.78 -24.92
N GLU A 290 10.77 -8.35 -26.10
CA GLU A 290 9.45 -8.22 -26.68
C GLU A 290 8.37 -8.77 -25.74
N ARG A 291 8.61 -9.95 -25.17
CA ARG A 291 7.71 -10.55 -24.18
C ARG A 291 7.57 -9.69 -22.92
N GLY A 292 8.68 -9.15 -22.44
CA GLY A 292 8.72 -8.28 -21.27
C GLY A 292 7.86 -7.02 -21.48
N LEU A 293 8.06 -6.33 -22.58
CA LEU A 293 7.31 -5.11 -22.90
C LEU A 293 5.83 -5.39 -23.22
N HIS A 294 5.52 -6.55 -23.83
CA HIS A 294 4.14 -6.97 -24.05
C HIS A 294 3.36 -7.10 -22.73
N PHE A 295 3.93 -7.81 -21.73
CA PHE A 295 3.28 -7.98 -20.45
C PHE A 295 3.33 -6.72 -19.57
N SER A 296 4.35 -5.89 -19.71
CA SER A 296 4.38 -4.57 -19.06
C SER A 296 3.25 -3.68 -19.59
N LYS A 297 3.00 -3.70 -20.91
CA LYS A 297 1.84 -3.02 -21.51
C LYS A 297 0.53 -3.60 -21.01
N ALA A 298 0.38 -4.92 -21.00
CA ALA A 298 -0.81 -5.57 -20.48
C ALA A 298 -1.10 -5.18 -19.03
N TYR A 299 -0.06 -5.08 -18.18
CA TYR A 299 -0.16 -4.59 -16.83
C TYR A 299 -0.63 -3.12 -16.75
N ASP A 300 -0.03 -2.23 -17.57
CA ASP A 300 -0.39 -0.80 -17.61
C ASP A 300 -1.84 -0.55 -18.08
N GLU A 301 -2.42 -1.51 -18.81
CA GLU A 301 -3.79 -1.48 -19.33
C GLU A 301 -4.81 -2.25 -18.46
N LEU A 302 -4.38 -2.86 -17.34
CA LEU A 302 -5.29 -3.59 -16.46
C LEU A 302 -6.41 -2.69 -15.91
N PRO A 303 -7.65 -3.18 -15.87
CA PRO A 303 -8.70 -2.54 -15.09
C PRO A 303 -8.37 -2.60 -13.60
N ARG A 304 -9.00 -1.74 -12.81
CA ARG A 304 -8.80 -1.72 -11.35
C ARG A 304 -9.13 -3.07 -10.69
N GLU A 305 -10.19 -3.71 -11.16
CA GLU A 305 -10.66 -4.99 -10.65
C GLU A 305 -10.56 -6.04 -11.76
N VAL A 306 -9.94 -7.16 -11.47
CA VAL A 306 -9.82 -8.31 -12.36
C VAL A 306 -10.49 -9.50 -11.73
N THR A 307 -11.42 -10.14 -12.44
CA THR A 307 -12.00 -11.41 -12.01
C THR A 307 -11.30 -12.54 -12.75
N HIS A 308 -10.65 -13.43 -12.02
CA HIS A 308 -9.90 -14.53 -12.57
C HIS A 308 -10.78 -15.63 -13.18
N THR A 309 -10.33 -16.19 -14.29
CA THR A 309 -10.94 -17.31 -15.01
C THR A 309 -10.12 -18.60 -14.93
N SER A 310 -8.86 -18.51 -14.53
CA SER A 310 -7.93 -19.63 -14.31
C SER A 310 -8.53 -20.67 -13.38
N PHE A 311 -8.31 -21.95 -13.66
CA PHE A 311 -8.94 -23.05 -12.94
C PHE A 311 -8.83 -22.93 -11.40
N LEU A 312 -7.65 -22.63 -10.89
CA LEU A 312 -7.42 -22.53 -9.44
C LEU A 312 -7.98 -21.24 -8.82
N LEU A 313 -8.14 -20.17 -9.60
CA LEU A 313 -8.54 -18.84 -9.13
C LEU A 313 -9.92 -18.42 -9.63
N LYS A 314 -10.65 -19.29 -10.32
CA LYS A 314 -11.90 -18.94 -11.00
C LYS A 314 -12.90 -18.24 -10.10
N GLY A 315 -13.24 -16.99 -10.48
CA GLY A 315 -14.16 -16.11 -9.74
C GLY A 315 -13.53 -15.35 -8.59
N GLU A 316 -12.23 -15.51 -8.33
CA GLU A 316 -11.48 -14.64 -7.39
C GLU A 316 -11.39 -13.24 -7.98
N LEU A 317 -11.67 -12.23 -7.16
CA LEU A 317 -11.60 -10.81 -7.51
C LEU A 317 -10.28 -10.23 -7.00
N GLU A 318 -9.41 -9.81 -7.93
CA GLU A 318 -8.19 -9.09 -7.63
C GLU A 318 -8.44 -7.58 -7.74
N ASP A 319 -8.29 -6.85 -6.64
CA ASP A 319 -8.32 -5.38 -6.63
C ASP A 319 -6.88 -4.85 -6.62
N LEU A 320 -6.48 -4.16 -7.70
CA LEU A 320 -5.13 -3.59 -7.83
C LEU A 320 -4.82 -2.54 -6.75
N SER A 321 -5.82 -1.95 -6.11
CA SER A 321 -5.60 -1.02 -4.99
C SER A 321 -5.00 -1.71 -3.75
N GLU A 322 -5.17 -3.03 -3.60
CA GLU A 322 -4.57 -3.80 -2.52
C GLU A 322 -3.06 -4.04 -2.70
N VAL A 323 -2.55 -3.94 -3.93
CA VAL A 323 -1.19 -4.39 -4.29
C VAL A 323 -0.23 -3.23 -4.55
N ALA A 324 -0.70 -2.09 -5.03
CA ALA A 324 0.16 -1.10 -5.68
C ALA A 324 0.28 0.22 -4.92
N THR A 325 1.06 0.27 -3.86
CA THR A 325 1.44 1.55 -3.26
C THR A 325 2.72 2.16 -3.85
N THR A 326 3.57 1.38 -4.52
CA THR A 326 4.93 1.79 -4.90
C THR A 326 5.33 1.52 -6.34
N THR A 327 4.49 0.82 -7.14
CA THR A 327 4.86 0.52 -8.53
C THR A 327 4.32 1.61 -9.45
N PRO A 328 5.18 2.34 -10.18
CA PRO A 328 4.72 3.34 -11.16
C PRO A 328 3.81 2.69 -12.19
N MET A 329 2.64 3.28 -12.43
CA MET A 329 1.71 2.86 -13.49
C MET A 329 2.23 3.29 -14.87
N ASN A 330 3.44 3.02 -15.18
CA ASN A 330 4.03 3.16 -16.51
C ASN A 330 5.18 2.18 -16.62
N ARG A 331 4.80 0.91 -16.54
CA ARG A 331 5.78 -0.16 -16.52
C ARG A 331 6.56 -0.26 -17.83
N VAL A 332 5.89 0.03 -18.96
CA VAL A 332 6.56 0.07 -20.26
C VAL A 332 7.70 1.08 -20.28
N ALA A 333 7.45 2.32 -19.81
CA ALA A 333 8.49 3.35 -19.76
C ALA A 333 9.66 2.95 -18.85
N TYR A 334 9.33 2.41 -17.66
CA TYR A 334 10.34 1.93 -16.71
C TYR A 334 11.24 0.85 -17.33
N GLU A 335 10.64 -0.20 -17.93
CA GLU A 335 11.41 -1.30 -18.51
C GLU A 335 12.24 -0.88 -19.73
N ILE A 336 11.72 0.00 -20.57
CA ILE A 336 12.48 0.59 -21.69
C ILE A 336 13.68 1.38 -21.14
N GLY A 337 13.46 2.27 -20.17
CA GLY A 337 14.53 3.08 -19.56
C GLY A 337 15.61 2.20 -18.91
N GLU A 338 15.19 1.18 -18.19
CA GLU A 338 16.11 0.22 -17.58
C GLU A 338 16.87 -0.64 -18.59
N PHE A 339 16.26 -0.99 -19.72
CA PHE A 339 16.94 -1.71 -20.78
C PHE A 339 17.95 -0.82 -21.52
N HIS A 340 17.62 0.43 -21.81
CA HIS A 340 18.55 1.39 -22.41
C HIS A 340 19.85 1.56 -21.63
N LYS A 341 19.78 1.50 -20.27
CA LYS A 341 21.00 1.56 -19.44
C LYS A 341 21.97 0.39 -19.69
N THR A 342 21.50 -0.70 -20.29
CA THR A 342 22.34 -1.88 -20.61
C THR A 342 22.98 -1.80 -21.98
N LEU A 343 22.48 -0.91 -22.86
CA LEU A 343 22.98 -0.76 -24.23
C LEU A 343 24.25 0.11 -24.24
N SER A 344 25.36 -0.44 -24.69
CA SER A 344 26.63 0.26 -24.85
C SER A 344 26.97 0.43 -26.34
N GLY A 345 26.64 1.62 -26.90
CA GLY A 345 26.97 1.99 -28.27
C GLY A 345 25.84 1.79 -29.30
N LYS A 346 25.93 2.55 -30.40
CA LYS A 346 24.87 2.61 -31.47
C LYS A 346 24.61 1.29 -32.18
N ASP A 347 25.59 0.40 -32.30
CA ASP A 347 25.43 -0.87 -33.00
C ASP A 347 24.62 -1.90 -32.18
N SER A 348 24.61 -1.78 -30.86
CA SER A 348 23.78 -2.63 -29.99
C SER A 348 22.31 -2.22 -29.97
N GLU A 349 21.98 -0.98 -30.28
CA GLU A 349 20.58 -0.51 -30.35
C GLU A 349 19.83 -1.06 -31.55
N LYS A 350 20.51 -1.24 -32.69
CA LYS A 350 19.87 -1.64 -33.94
C LYS A 350 19.12 -2.96 -33.88
N ALA A 351 19.62 -3.91 -33.07
CA ALA A 351 18.96 -5.21 -32.91
C ALA A 351 17.61 -5.11 -32.15
N TYR A 352 17.38 -4.04 -31.40
CA TYR A 352 16.20 -3.83 -30.57
C TYR A 352 15.31 -2.68 -31.05
N GLU A 353 15.76 -1.95 -32.10
CA GLU A 353 15.13 -0.73 -32.62
C GLU A 353 13.65 -0.94 -32.94
N ASP A 354 13.30 -2.02 -33.65
CA ASP A 354 11.93 -2.34 -34.03
C ASP A 354 11.04 -2.55 -32.82
N ILE A 355 11.53 -3.25 -31.78
CA ILE A 355 10.76 -3.54 -30.57
C ILE A 355 10.60 -2.26 -29.73
N LEU A 356 11.68 -1.53 -29.52
CA LEU A 356 11.64 -0.30 -28.73
C LEU A 356 10.72 0.73 -29.41
N HIS A 357 10.79 0.85 -30.74
CA HIS A 357 9.89 1.72 -31.51
C HIS A 357 8.42 1.27 -31.43
N LYS A 358 8.16 -0.06 -31.46
CA LYS A 358 6.82 -0.62 -31.33
C LYS A 358 6.15 -0.27 -29.99
N TYR A 359 6.93 -0.26 -28.89
CA TYR A 359 6.41 -0.01 -27.54
C TYR A 359 6.58 1.43 -27.04
N ALA A 360 7.40 2.27 -27.71
CA ALA A 360 7.57 3.68 -27.36
C ALA A 360 6.25 4.49 -27.22
N PRO A 361 5.20 4.28 -28.04
CA PRO A 361 3.94 5.00 -27.88
C PRO A 361 3.19 4.69 -26.58
N TYR A 362 3.49 3.56 -25.94
CA TYR A 362 2.90 3.15 -24.66
C TYR A 362 3.73 3.61 -23.46
N ALA A 363 4.97 4.03 -23.68
CA ALA A 363 5.80 4.67 -22.68
C ALA A 363 5.30 6.11 -22.48
N LYS A 364 4.29 6.29 -21.63
CA LYS A 364 3.83 7.64 -21.27
C LYS A 364 4.97 8.35 -20.53
N ASN A 365 5.36 9.53 -21.01
CA ASN A 365 6.40 10.30 -20.36
C ASN A 365 6.01 10.58 -18.91
N ILE A 366 6.88 10.22 -17.97
CA ILE A 366 6.79 10.59 -16.56
C ILE A 366 7.07 12.10 -16.40
N ASP A 367 7.53 12.75 -17.46
CA ASP A 367 8.01 14.15 -17.50
C ASP A 367 6.98 15.15 -18.07
N ASN A 368 5.68 15.00 -17.82
CA ASN A 368 4.71 16.08 -18.08
C ASN A 368 3.76 16.30 -16.93
#